data_bccd0d126a365ba9dd8ec991ca0102da
#
_entry.id   bccd0d126a365ba9dd8ec991ca0102da
#
_cell.length_a   1.000
_cell.length_b   1.000
_cell.length_c   1.000
_cell.angle_alpha   90.00
_cell.angle_beta   90.00
_cell.angle_gamma   90.00
#
_symmetry.space_group_name_H-M   'P 1'
#
loop_
_entity.id
_entity.type
_entity.pdbx_description
1 polymer ?
#
loop_
_entity_poly.entity_id
_entity_poly.type
_entity_poly.pdbx_seq_one_letter_code
_entity_poly.pdbx_strand_id
1 'polypeptide(L)' 'GKVPVEVRDIMTPIVLSVDEQTPVRDIADIMMREHLHRIFITKDEKITGIVTTYDMLKLISDQELTNRCAGNG' A
#
# COMPACT_ATOMS: atom_id res chain seq x y z
N GLY A 1 -4.91 35.92 -15.97
CA GLY A 1 -5.97 35.25 -15.56
C GLY A 1 -5.67 34.06 -14.70
N LYS A 2 -6.56 33.82 -13.87
CA LYS A 2 -6.43 32.75 -12.95
C LYS A 2 -7.10 31.50 -13.50
N VAL A 3 -6.33 30.41 -13.57
CA VAL A 3 -6.90 29.15 -13.99
C VAL A 3 -7.51 28.51 -12.74
N PRO A 4 -8.79 28.20 -12.76
CA PRO A 4 -9.43 27.61 -11.61
C PRO A 4 -9.08 26.14 -11.47
N VAL A 5 -7.88 25.88 -10.99
CA VAL A 5 -7.44 24.53 -10.74
C VAL A 5 -7.82 24.15 -9.32
N GLU A 6 -8.65 23.15 -9.20
CA GLU A 6 -9.05 22.65 -7.89
C GLU A 6 -8.24 21.41 -7.56
N VAL A 7 -8.23 21.05 -6.28
CA VAL A 7 -7.50 19.87 -5.83
C VAL A 7 -7.92 18.65 -6.62
N ARG A 8 -9.20 18.51 -6.91
CA ARG A 8 -9.69 17.35 -7.66
C ARG A 8 -9.13 17.27 -9.07
N ASP A 9 -8.60 18.38 -9.59
CA ASP A 9 -8.07 18.41 -10.94
C ASP A 9 -6.65 17.87 -10.99
N ILE A 10 -5.97 17.91 -9.87
CA ILE A 10 -4.56 17.47 -9.83
C ILE A 10 -4.37 16.19 -9.03
N MET A 11 -5.38 15.76 -8.29
CA MET A 11 -5.24 14.52 -7.53
C MET A 11 -5.58 13.33 -8.40
N THR A 12 -4.99 12.20 -8.06
CA THR A 12 -5.32 10.96 -8.74
C THR A 12 -6.74 10.56 -8.35
N PRO A 13 -7.63 10.43 -9.33
CA PRO A 13 -9.04 10.13 -9.04
C PRO A 13 -9.27 8.73 -8.50
N ILE A 14 -8.32 7.84 -8.68
CA ILE A 14 -8.48 6.46 -8.24
C ILE A 14 -7.81 6.28 -6.90
N VAL A 15 -8.62 5.96 -5.91
CA VAL A 15 -8.13 5.62 -4.59
C VAL A 15 -8.49 4.17 -4.35
N LEU A 16 -7.48 3.33 -4.32
CA LEU A 16 -7.71 1.92 -4.06
C LEU A 16 -7.61 1.66 -2.56
N SER A 17 -8.57 0.90 -2.09
CA SER A 17 -8.59 0.51 -0.69
C SER A 17 -8.88 -0.97 -0.61
N VAL A 18 -8.37 -1.60 0.43
CA VAL A 18 -8.59 -3.01 0.66
C VAL A 18 -8.95 -3.20 2.12
N ASP A 19 -9.60 -4.32 2.40
CA ASP A 19 -10.00 -4.64 3.76
C ASP A 19 -8.77 -5.07 4.58
N GLU A 20 -8.86 -4.87 5.89
CA GLU A 20 -7.78 -5.26 6.81
C GLU A 20 -7.42 -6.74 6.71
N GLN A 21 -8.35 -7.56 6.28
CA GLN A 21 -8.13 -8.99 6.19
C GLN A 21 -7.43 -9.40 4.91
N THR A 22 -7.18 -8.46 4.02
CA THR A 22 -6.54 -8.76 2.75
C THR A 22 -5.11 -9.22 2.98
N PRO A 23 -4.71 -10.37 2.40
CA PRO A 23 -3.33 -10.83 2.54
C PRO A 23 -2.34 -9.83 1.96
N VAL A 24 -1.18 -9.72 2.59
CA VAL A 24 -0.14 -8.80 2.15
C VAL A 24 0.28 -9.09 0.71
N ARG A 25 0.30 -10.37 0.34
CA ARG A 25 0.63 -10.77 -1.01
C ARG A 25 -0.29 -10.12 -2.04
N ASP A 26 -1.58 -10.10 -1.74
CA ASP A 26 -2.56 -9.51 -2.64
C ASP A 26 -2.39 -8.00 -2.74
N ILE A 27 -2.05 -7.37 -1.63
CA ILE A 27 -1.80 -5.94 -1.62
C ILE A 27 -0.61 -5.61 -2.50
N ALA A 28 0.46 -6.38 -2.37
CA ALA A 28 1.66 -6.19 -3.18
C ALA A 28 1.34 -6.36 -4.67
N ASP A 29 0.55 -7.37 -4.99
CA ASP A 29 0.17 -7.64 -6.37
C ASP A 29 -0.62 -6.47 -6.96
N ILE A 30 -1.55 -5.94 -6.20
CA ILE A 30 -2.35 -4.80 -6.63
C ILE A 30 -1.46 -3.58 -6.86
N MET A 31 -0.55 -3.32 -5.94
CA MET A 31 0.35 -2.18 -6.06
C MET A 31 1.20 -2.28 -7.32
N MET A 32 1.65 -3.48 -7.65
CA MET A 32 2.47 -3.69 -8.84
C MET A 32 1.64 -3.56 -10.12
N ARG A 33 0.47 -4.16 -10.15
CA ARG A 33 -0.37 -4.12 -11.33
C ARG A 33 -0.87 -2.73 -11.63
N GLU A 34 -1.26 -2.00 -10.59
CA GLU A 34 -1.85 -0.68 -10.75
C GLU A 34 -0.84 0.45 -10.64
N HIS A 35 0.44 0.10 -10.44
CA HIS A 35 1.51 1.09 -10.30
C HIS A 35 1.24 2.08 -9.19
N LEU A 36 0.79 1.55 -8.07
CA LEU A 36 0.46 2.37 -6.91
C LEU A 36 1.60 2.36 -5.91
N HIS A 37 1.75 3.49 -5.22
CA HIS A 37 2.75 3.60 -4.18
C HIS A 37 2.14 3.45 -2.79
N ARG A 38 0.81 3.48 -2.71
CA ARG A 38 0.12 3.39 -1.43
C ARG A 38 -1.28 2.85 -1.66
N ILE A 39 -1.80 2.19 -0.64
CA ILE A 39 -3.15 1.65 -0.65
C ILE A 39 -3.76 1.93 0.71
N PHE A 40 -5.01 2.37 0.73
CA PHE A 40 -5.71 2.58 1.98
C PHE A 40 -6.27 1.26 2.51
N ILE A 41 -6.24 1.13 3.81
CA ILE A 41 -6.76 -0.05 4.48
C ILE A 41 -8.07 0.34 5.15
N THR A 42 -9.08 -0.50 4.99
CA THR A 42 -10.39 -0.21 5.53
C THR A 42 -10.89 -1.33 6.42
N LYS A 43 -11.79 -0.96 7.31
CA LYS A 43 -12.51 -1.90 8.13
C LYS A 43 -13.88 -1.30 8.34
N ASP A 44 -14.92 -2.10 8.05
CA ASP A 44 -16.31 -1.64 8.17
C ASP A 44 -16.52 -0.33 7.40
N GLU A 45 -15.95 -0.26 6.20
CA GLU A 45 -16.08 0.87 5.29
C GLU A 45 -15.42 2.14 5.79
N LYS A 46 -14.56 2.04 6.79
CA LYS A 46 -13.82 3.18 7.31
C LYS A 46 -12.34 2.96 7.10
N ILE A 47 -11.64 4.02 6.76
CA ILE A 47 -10.19 3.94 6.58
C ILE A 47 -9.53 3.82 7.93
N THR A 48 -8.79 2.74 8.13
CA THR A 48 -8.10 2.49 9.39
C THR A 48 -6.59 2.62 9.27
N GLY A 49 -6.07 2.67 8.03
CA GLY A 49 -4.64 2.79 7.88
C GLY A 49 -4.26 2.94 6.42
N ILE A 50 -2.95 2.93 6.19
CA ILE A 50 -2.41 3.06 4.85
C ILE A 50 -1.15 2.20 4.77
N VAL A 51 -0.97 1.55 3.62
CA VAL A 51 0.22 0.76 3.36
C VAL A 51 0.95 1.39 2.18
N THR A 52 2.25 1.57 2.31
CA THR A 52 3.08 2.14 1.25
C THR A 52 4.06 1.10 0.76
N THR A 53 4.69 1.41 -0.39
CA THR A 53 5.74 0.53 -0.91
C THR A 53 6.89 0.40 0.08
N TYR A 54 7.15 1.45 0.84
CA TYR A 54 8.18 1.40 1.86
C TYR A 54 7.85 0.36 2.92
N ASP A 55 6.59 0.33 3.34
CA ASP A 55 6.15 -0.67 4.33
C ASP A 55 6.33 -2.08 3.81
N MET A 56 6.04 -2.29 2.52
CA MET A 56 6.20 -3.60 1.91
C MET A 56 7.66 -4.02 1.88
N LEU A 57 8.53 -3.09 1.53
CA LEU A 57 9.97 -3.38 1.49
C LEU A 57 10.50 -3.69 2.88
N LYS A 58 10.02 -2.96 3.87
CA LYS A 58 10.44 -3.19 5.24
C LYS A 58 10.02 -4.57 5.72
N LEU A 59 8.81 -4.97 5.37
CA LEU A 59 8.31 -6.29 5.75
C LEU A 59 9.13 -7.39 5.12
N ILE A 60 9.46 -7.25 3.85
CA ILE A 60 10.26 -8.24 3.14
C ILE A 60 11.66 -8.34 3.75
N SER A 61 12.24 -7.20 4.07
CA SER A 61 13.57 -7.15 4.68
C SER A 61 13.58 -7.87 6.03
N ASP A 62 12.54 -7.60 6.83
CA ASP A 62 12.44 -8.24 8.15
C ASP A 62 12.29 -9.74 8.03
N GLN A 63 11.47 -10.21 7.09
CA GLN A 63 11.27 -11.62 6.88
C GLN A 63 12.53 -12.30 6.38
N GLU A 64 13.24 -11.61 5.50
CA GLU A 64 14.47 -12.16 4.96
C GLU A 64 15.53 -12.34 6.05
N LEU A 65 15.64 -11.35 6.93
CA LEU A 65 16.54 -11.42 8.06
C LEU A 65 16.18 -12.58 8.97
N THR A 66 14.90 -12.74 9.25
CA THR A 66 14.41 -13.82 10.10
C THR A 66 14.73 -15.17 9.48
N ASN A 67 14.47 -15.31 8.19
CA ASN A 67 14.73 -16.56 7.48
C ASN A 67 16.21 -16.88 7.46
N ARG A 68 17.04 -15.88 7.29
CA ARG A 68 18.46 -16.07 7.25
C ARG A 68 18.99 -16.58 8.59
N CYS A 69 18.50 -15.99 9.66
CA CYS A 69 18.89 -16.43 11.00
C CYS A 69 18.43 -17.86 11.25
N ALA A 70 17.20 -18.18 10.86
CA ALA A 70 16.66 -19.51 11.05
C ALA A 70 17.38 -20.53 10.17
N GLY A 71 17.70 -20.11 8.95
CA GLY A 71 18.36 -21.02 8.01
C GLY A 71 19.78 -21.35 8.38
N ASN A 72 20.45 -20.44 9.02
CA ASN A 72 21.85 -20.63 9.41
C ASN A 72 21.98 -21.11 10.83
N GLY A 73 20.89 -21.11 11.46
CA GLY A 73 20.75 -21.40 12.87
C GLY A 73 21.37 -22.47 13.43
#